data_845bae4c4f455df5831bd63e1b67e59c
#
_entry.id   845bae4c4f455df5831bd63e1b67e59c
#
_cell.length_a   1.000
_cell.length_b   1.000
_cell.length_c   1.000
_cell.angle_alpha   90.00
_cell.angle_beta   90.00
_cell.angle_gamma   90.00
#
_symmetry.space_group_name_H-M   'P 1'
#
loop_
_entity.id
_entity.type
_entity.pdbx_description
1 polymer ?
#
loop_
_entity_poly.entity_id
_entity_poly.type
_entity_poly.pdbx_seq_one_letter_code
_entity_poly.pdbx_strand_id
1 'polypeptide(L)'
;MEYRIEHDSMGEVKVPADKLWAAQTERSHENFRIGVGIETMPREITHAFGILKKAAAMANAELKPEKMTAEKLAVIEKACDEVISGTLNEHFPLVVWQTGSGTQSNMNANEVIANRANELAGKKLCHPNDDINMSQSSNDTFPTAMHISAVIAIEDKLLPAIELLISTFKRLEEENEGIVKSGRTHLQDATPIKFSQEISGWRSSLERDAELLRLAVKPLHELALGGTAVGTGLNAPKGFSELVAQKVELLTGKPFVTAPNKFHSLTSKDELVFAHGAIKATACDMMKIANDVRWLASGPRDGLGEIHIPENEPGSSIMPGKVNPTQCEAVTMVAVQVMGNDVAVGMAASQGNFELNVFMPVAAYNFLQSARLLAEAIVSFNNNCAVGITANKDKMYHNLHNSLMLVTALNPYIGYENAAKTAKKAFKDGISLKEACVELGFLTAEKFDEVFHPEQMV
;
A
#
# COMPACT_ATOMS: atom_id res chain seq x y z
N MET A 1 32.99 -8.24 22.46
CA MET A 1 32.34 -6.99 22.00
C MET A 1 32.88 -5.89 22.90
N GLU A 2 33.43 -4.83 22.35
CA GLU A 2 33.89 -3.68 23.13
C GLU A 2 32.70 -2.76 23.43
N TYR A 3 32.73 -2.11 24.59
CA TYR A 3 31.68 -1.21 25.06
C TYR A 3 32.27 0.15 25.42
N ARG A 4 31.53 1.21 25.21
CA ARG A 4 31.77 2.53 25.75
C ARG A 4 30.73 2.87 26.82
N ILE A 5 31.07 3.77 27.72
CA ILE A 5 30.13 4.26 28.75
C ILE A 5 29.49 5.53 28.24
N GLU A 6 28.18 5.53 28.21
CA GLU A 6 27.33 6.68 27.90
C GLU A 6 26.53 7.08 29.15
N HIS A 7 26.02 8.31 29.18
CA HIS A 7 25.31 8.86 30.33
C HIS A 7 24.00 9.50 29.88
N ASP A 8 22.96 9.31 30.70
CA ASP A 8 21.73 10.09 30.67
C ASP A 8 21.30 10.53 32.06
N SER A 9 20.09 11.07 32.22
CA SER A 9 19.56 11.54 33.50
C SER A 9 19.39 10.42 34.56
N MET A 10 19.44 9.14 34.14
CA MET A 10 19.32 7.97 35.03
C MET A 10 20.68 7.37 35.37
N GLY A 11 21.79 7.88 34.84
CA GLY A 11 23.15 7.43 35.13
C GLY A 11 23.84 6.75 33.94
N GLU A 12 24.85 5.94 34.26
CA GLU A 12 25.69 5.26 33.26
C GLU A 12 24.99 4.09 32.58
N VAL A 13 25.31 3.89 31.32
CA VAL A 13 24.87 2.75 30.52
C VAL A 13 26.01 2.30 29.60
N LYS A 14 26.16 0.98 29.41
CA LYS A 14 27.13 0.39 28.49
C LYS A 14 26.52 0.26 27.10
N VAL A 15 27.12 0.94 26.09
CA VAL A 15 26.70 0.90 24.71
C VAL A 15 27.79 0.20 23.87
N PRO A 16 27.44 -0.68 22.91
CA PRO A 16 28.43 -1.27 22.01
C PRO A 16 29.28 -0.18 21.33
N ALA A 17 30.59 -0.32 21.35
CA ALA A 17 31.52 0.74 20.92
C ALA A 17 31.40 1.08 19.41
N ASP A 18 30.97 0.11 18.60
CA ASP A 18 30.76 0.23 17.16
C ASP A 18 29.43 0.85 16.75
N LYS A 19 28.54 1.14 17.70
CA LYS A 19 27.19 1.69 17.43
C LYS A 19 27.14 3.19 17.65
N LEU A 20 26.38 3.88 16.81
CA LEU A 20 26.21 5.33 16.87
C LEU A 20 25.11 5.78 17.86
N TRP A 21 24.21 4.88 18.27
CA TRP A 21 23.24 5.22 19.30
C TRP A 21 23.91 5.41 20.68
N ALA A 22 23.22 6.05 21.61
CA ALA A 22 23.75 6.35 22.95
C ALA A 22 22.83 5.78 24.06
N ALA A 23 22.88 6.41 25.24
CA ALA A 23 22.27 5.90 26.46
C ALA A 23 20.77 5.65 26.39
N GLN A 24 19.99 6.59 25.83
CA GLN A 24 18.53 6.46 25.81
C GLN A 24 18.06 5.34 24.87
N THR A 25 18.72 5.19 23.73
CA THR A 25 18.44 4.08 22.81
C THR A 25 18.81 2.73 23.44
N GLU A 26 19.98 2.62 24.08
CA GLU A 26 20.39 1.36 24.71
C GLU A 26 19.42 0.95 25.82
N ARG A 27 18.97 1.89 26.67
CA ARG A 27 17.94 1.59 27.68
C ARG A 27 16.65 1.07 27.06
N SER A 28 16.21 1.66 25.96
CA SER A 28 15.02 1.17 25.24
C SER A 28 15.24 -0.22 24.67
N HIS A 29 16.41 -0.46 24.07
CA HIS A 29 16.80 -1.75 23.51
C HIS A 29 16.85 -2.85 24.57
N GLU A 30 17.29 -2.52 25.80
CA GLU A 30 17.29 -3.45 26.92
C GLU A 30 15.91 -3.63 27.55
N ASN A 31 15.11 -2.56 27.65
CA ASN A 31 13.82 -2.55 28.34
C ASN A 31 12.69 -3.24 27.54
N PHE A 32 12.69 -3.11 26.22
CA PHE A 32 11.61 -3.62 25.35
C PHE A 32 12.08 -4.82 24.51
N ARG A 33 12.05 -6.01 25.12
CA ARG A 33 12.42 -7.26 24.44
C ARG A 33 11.21 -7.99 23.88
N ILE A 34 10.42 -7.29 23.06
CA ILE A 34 9.17 -7.78 22.47
C ILE A 34 9.32 -7.74 20.94
N GLY A 35 9.25 -8.89 20.28
CA GLY A 35 9.37 -9.01 18.81
C GLY A 35 10.75 -8.65 18.25
N VAL A 36 11.80 -8.77 19.07
CA VAL A 36 13.18 -8.43 18.68
C VAL A 36 13.60 -9.20 17.42
N GLY A 37 14.11 -8.49 16.43
CA GLY A 37 14.54 -9.04 15.14
C GLY A 37 13.41 -9.34 14.15
N ILE A 38 12.15 -9.13 14.56
CA ILE A 38 10.96 -9.32 13.71
C ILE A 38 10.20 -8.01 13.58
N GLU A 39 9.59 -7.52 14.67
CA GLU A 39 8.82 -6.27 14.67
C GLU A 39 9.71 -5.07 15.03
N THR A 40 10.70 -4.79 14.20
CA THR A 40 11.52 -3.58 14.29
C THR A 40 10.78 -2.36 13.75
N MET A 41 11.16 -1.17 14.22
CA MET A 41 10.62 0.08 13.68
C MET A 41 10.84 0.13 12.15
N PRO A 42 9.81 0.41 11.34
CA PRO A 42 9.93 0.47 9.89
C PRO A 42 11.03 1.43 9.43
N ARG A 43 11.80 1.02 8.43
CA ARG A 43 12.88 1.86 7.87
C ARG A 43 12.36 3.16 7.29
N GLU A 44 11.14 3.16 6.78
CA GLU A 44 10.44 4.34 6.30
C GLU A 44 10.31 5.42 7.39
N ILE A 45 10.06 5.05 8.64
CA ILE A 45 10.07 5.97 9.80
C ILE A 45 11.49 6.50 10.05
N THR A 46 12.49 5.63 10.03
CA THR A 46 13.89 6.03 10.22
C THR A 46 14.33 7.04 9.17
N HIS A 47 14.02 6.77 7.89
CA HIS A 47 14.35 7.68 6.78
C HIS A 47 13.58 9.00 6.89
N ALA A 48 12.31 8.96 7.30
CA ALA A 48 11.51 10.17 7.56
C ALA A 48 12.10 11.01 8.71
N PHE A 49 12.64 10.38 9.76
CA PHE A 49 13.41 11.11 10.77
C PHE A 49 14.63 11.81 10.19
N GLY A 50 15.37 11.18 9.28
CA GLY A 50 16.46 11.84 8.57
C GLY A 50 16.02 13.13 7.86
N ILE A 51 14.90 13.06 7.14
CA ILE A 51 14.30 14.22 6.42
C ILE A 51 13.90 15.32 7.41
N LEU A 52 13.11 14.97 8.43
CA LEU A 52 12.61 15.97 9.37
C LEU A 52 13.72 16.62 10.20
N LYS A 53 14.75 15.84 10.63
CA LYS A 53 15.88 16.37 11.40
C LYS A 53 16.74 17.29 10.56
N LYS A 54 16.97 16.96 9.29
CA LYS A 54 17.63 17.86 8.33
C LYS A 54 16.84 19.15 8.14
N ALA A 55 15.54 19.05 7.89
CA ALA A 55 14.65 20.21 7.75
C ALA A 55 14.63 21.10 9.00
N ALA A 56 14.58 20.50 10.19
CA ALA A 56 14.61 21.20 11.47
C ALA A 56 15.94 21.92 11.71
N ALA A 57 17.08 21.30 11.38
CA ALA A 57 18.39 21.93 11.46
C ALA A 57 18.50 23.13 10.51
N MET A 58 18.04 22.99 9.25
CA MET A 58 17.97 24.10 8.28
C MET A 58 17.12 25.27 8.79
N ALA A 59 15.93 24.97 9.34
CA ALA A 59 15.04 26.00 9.89
C ALA A 59 15.66 26.68 11.12
N ASN A 60 16.29 25.92 12.02
CA ASN A 60 16.98 26.48 13.19
C ASN A 60 18.21 27.31 12.80
N ALA A 61 18.91 26.98 11.72
CA ALA A 61 20.03 27.78 11.23
C ALA A 61 19.59 29.19 10.76
N GLU A 62 18.38 29.30 10.24
CA GLU A 62 17.80 30.61 9.86
C GLU A 62 17.24 31.37 11.06
N LEU A 63 16.59 30.67 12.01
CA LEU A 63 15.87 31.29 13.13
C LEU A 63 16.72 31.49 14.40
N LYS A 64 17.77 30.66 14.59
CA LYS A 64 18.67 30.66 15.76
C LYS A 64 20.13 30.44 15.31
N PRO A 65 20.66 31.28 14.42
CA PRO A 65 22.00 31.10 13.84
C PRO A 65 23.14 31.11 14.88
N GLU A 66 22.92 31.76 16.02
CA GLU A 66 23.84 31.72 17.15
C GLU A 66 24.00 30.38 17.85
N LYS A 67 22.98 29.48 17.73
CA LYS A 67 22.96 28.11 18.28
C LYS A 67 23.23 27.09 17.20
N MET A 68 22.52 27.17 16.08
CA MET A 68 22.72 26.30 14.93
C MET A 68 23.67 26.99 13.93
N THR A 69 24.95 26.89 14.22
CA THR A 69 26.01 27.51 13.39
C THR A 69 26.15 26.80 12.04
N ALA A 70 26.74 27.48 11.06
CA ALA A 70 27.01 26.90 9.75
C ALA A 70 27.87 25.62 9.82
N GLU A 71 28.80 25.54 10.78
CA GLU A 71 29.62 24.33 11.01
C GLU A 71 28.76 23.15 11.51
N LYS A 72 27.87 23.38 12.47
CA LYS A 72 26.93 22.36 12.96
C LYS A 72 25.99 21.89 11.86
N LEU A 73 25.36 22.85 11.15
CA LEU A 73 24.44 22.55 10.06
C LEU A 73 25.09 21.63 9.01
N ALA A 74 26.29 21.97 8.56
CA ALA A 74 26.97 21.23 7.49
C ALA A 74 27.23 19.76 7.84
N VAL A 75 27.55 19.44 9.09
CA VAL A 75 27.78 18.04 9.51
C VAL A 75 26.49 17.32 9.85
N ILE A 76 25.47 18.02 10.38
CA ILE A 76 24.14 17.46 10.64
C ILE A 76 23.47 17.09 9.32
N GLU A 77 23.50 17.95 8.31
CA GLU A 77 22.93 17.64 6.98
C GLU A 77 23.54 16.37 6.39
N LYS A 78 24.86 16.23 6.43
CA LYS A 78 25.54 15.01 5.94
C LYS A 78 25.14 13.75 6.71
N ALA A 79 25.06 13.83 8.04
CA ALA A 79 24.63 12.71 8.87
C ALA A 79 23.16 12.34 8.58
N CYS A 80 22.29 13.33 8.39
CA CYS A 80 20.91 13.11 7.98
C CYS A 80 20.81 12.46 6.59
N ASP A 81 21.63 12.85 5.63
CA ASP A 81 21.66 12.23 4.29
C ASP A 81 22.06 10.76 4.36
N GLU A 82 22.98 10.38 5.24
CA GLU A 82 23.33 8.98 5.49
C GLU A 82 22.16 8.19 6.14
N VAL A 83 21.35 8.83 7.00
CA VAL A 83 20.11 8.22 7.52
C VAL A 83 19.07 8.06 6.42
N ILE A 84 18.83 9.09 5.61
CA ILE A 84 17.86 9.08 4.51
C ILE A 84 18.22 8.02 3.47
N SER A 85 19.51 7.87 3.13
CA SER A 85 19.98 6.86 2.18
C SER A 85 19.93 5.41 2.72
N GLY A 86 19.72 5.24 4.02
CA GLY A 86 19.74 3.95 4.69
C GLY A 86 21.15 3.43 5.04
N THR A 87 22.21 4.19 4.78
CA THR A 87 23.60 3.82 5.11
C THR A 87 23.76 3.51 6.60
N LEU A 88 23.01 4.18 7.48
CA LEU A 88 23.07 4.03 8.93
C LEU A 88 21.97 3.10 9.50
N ASN A 89 21.27 2.31 8.68
CA ASN A 89 20.14 1.49 9.12
C ASN A 89 20.45 0.53 10.27
N GLU A 90 21.70 0.04 10.38
CA GLU A 90 22.13 -0.86 11.47
C GLU A 90 22.22 -0.20 12.85
N HIS A 91 22.14 1.13 12.90
CA HIS A 91 22.17 1.92 14.14
C HIS A 91 20.76 2.22 14.67
N PHE A 92 19.70 1.61 14.11
CA PHE A 92 18.31 1.77 14.52
C PHE A 92 17.71 0.40 14.92
N PRO A 93 18.04 -0.08 16.14
CA PRO A 93 17.69 -1.44 16.58
C PRO A 93 16.31 -1.56 17.22
N LEU A 94 15.59 -0.43 17.44
CA LEU A 94 14.42 -0.41 18.29
C LEU A 94 13.23 -1.13 17.68
N VAL A 95 12.44 -1.76 18.56
CA VAL A 95 11.22 -2.46 18.20
C VAL A 95 10.02 -1.51 18.15
N VAL A 96 8.95 -1.95 17.50
CA VAL A 96 7.64 -1.25 17.47
C VAL A 96 7.04 -1.15 18.89
N TRP A 97 7.22 -2.19 19.70
CA TRP A 97 6.67 -2.34 21.05
C TRP A 97 7.51 -1.56 22.06
N GLN A 98 7.49 -0.24 21.94
CA GLN A 98 8.19 0.73 22.79
C GLN A 98 7.18 1.72 23.39
N THR A 99 7.64 2.85 23.95
CA THR A 99 6.70 3.91 24.39
C THR A 99 5.81 4.36 23.24
N GLY A 100 4.53 4.48 23.51
CA GLY A 100 3.52 4.76 22.48
C GLY A 100 3.60 6.14 21.83
N SER A 101 4.37 7.06 22.41
CA SER A 101 4.69 8.37 21.82
C SER A 101 5.83 8.35 20.79
N GLY A 102 6.56 7.23 20.69
CA GLY A 102 7.73 7.10 19.83
C GLY A 102 8.97 7.87 20.32
N THR A 103 9.01 8.23 21.60
CA THR A 103 10.13 9.00 22.17
C THR A 103 11.47 8.32 21.97
N GLN A 104 11.55 7.00 22.16
CA GLN A 104 12.81 6.28 21.98
C GLN A 104 13.28 6.28 20.53
N SER A 105 12.37 6.19 19.55
CA SER A 105 12.74 6.32 18.14
C SER A 105 13.22 7.72 17.78
N ASN A 106 12.59 8.78 18.32
CA ASN A 106 13.09 10.14 18.20
C ASN A 106 14.49 10.30 18.80
N MET A 107 14.71 9.74 20.00
CA MET A 107 16.03 9.81 20.64
C MET A 107 17.06 8.96 19.91
N ASN A 108 16.70 7.82 19.36
CA ASN A 108 17.58 7.01 18.52
C ASN A 108 18.08 7.83 17.30
N ALA A 109 17.17 8.52 16.61
CA ALA A 109 17.55 9.42 15.51
C ALA A 109 18.46 10.55 16.00
N ASN A 110 18.12 11.19 17.11
CA ASN A 110 18.93 12.28 17.68
C ASN A 110 20.35 11.82 18.03
N GLU A 111 20.48 10.67 18.70
CA GLU A 111 21.76 10.11 19.13
C GLU A 111 22.62 9.69 17.95
N VAL A 112 22.06 8.97 16.99
CA VAL A 112 22.77 8.52 15.78
C VAL A 112 23.26 9.71 14.95
N ILE A 113 22.40 10.69 14.71
CA ILE A 113 22.74 11.88 13.91
C ILE A 113 23.82 12.69 14.63
N ALA A 114 23.68 12.93 15.96
CA ALA A 114 24.67 13.70 16.73
C ALA A 114 26.03 13.02 16.74
N ASN A 115 26.09 11.72 17.01
CA ASN A 115 27.35 10.97 17.04
C ASN A 115 27.99 10.91 15.66
N ARG A 116 27.21 10.69 14.60
CA ARG A 116 27.72 10.70 13.23
C ARG A 116 28.23 12.10 12.82
N ALA A 117 27.51 13.15 13.17
CA ALA A 117 27.95 14.53 12.94
C ALA A 117 29.28 14.83 13.67
N ASN A 118 29.45 14.35 14.90
CA ASN A 118 30.67 14.49 15.67
C ASN A 118 31.86 13.73 15.04
N GLU A 119 31.62 12.52 14.51
CA GLU A 119 32.63 11.79 13.74
C GLU A 119 33.06 12.57 12.49
N LEU A 120 32.10 13.08 11.72
CA LEU A 120 32.35 13.89 10.53
C LEU A 120 33.10 15.20 10.83
N ALA A 121 32.85 15.79 11.99
CA ALA A 121 33.55 16.98 12.48
C ALA A 121 34.95 16.69 13.04
N GLY A 122 35.25 15.45 13.41
CA GLY A 122 36.46 15.06 14.13
C GLY A 122 36.56 15.62 15.55
N LYS A 123 35.47 16.10 16.12
CA LYS A 123 35.33 16.67 17.46
C LYS A 123 33.91 16.58 18.00
N LYS A 124 33.74 16.70 19.33
CA LYS A 124 32.40 16.79 19.95
C LYS A 124 31.84 18.20 19.68
N LEU A 125 30.99 18.29 18.66
CA LEU A 125 30.37 19.55 18.18
C LEU A 125 28.85 19.61 18.42
N CYS A 126 28.17 18.47 18.27
CA CYS A 126 26.72 18.35 18.33
C CYS A 126 26.26 17.52 19.53
N HIS A 127 25.14 17.94 20.14
CA HIS A 127 24.48 17.23 21.25
C HIS A 127 23.08 16.75 20.80
N PRO A 128 22.66 15.51 21.14
CA PRO A 128 21.38 14.97 20.69
C PRO A 128 20.17 15.84 21.04
N ASN A 129 20.09 16.33 22.29
CA ASN A 129 18.94 17.11 22.74
C ASN A 129 19.05 18.61 22.37
N ASP A 130 20.25 19.22 22.51
CA ASP A 130 20.40 20.66 22.36
C ASP A 130 20.47 21.09 20.90
N ASP A 131 21.03 20.24 20.03
CA ASP A 131 21.23 20.57 18.62
C ASP A 131 20.28 19.81 17.69
N ILE A 132 20.24 18.46 17.77
CA ILE A 132 19.43 17.66 16.84
C ILE A 132 17.94 17.79 17.15
N ASN A 133 17.58 17.87 18.45
CA ASN A 133 16.19 18.02 18.90
C ASN A 133 15.79 19.50 19.15
N MET A 134 16.62 20.47 18.74
CA MET A 134 16.36 21.90 18.95
C MET A 134 14.99 22.30 18.41
N SER A 135 14.19 23.01 19.21
CA SER A 135 12.84 23.49 18.90
C SER A 135 11.78 22.39 18.70
N GLN A 136 12.04 21.16 19.16
CA GLN A 136 11.22 19.97 18.92
C GLN A 136 10.87 19.24 20.23
N SER A 137 9.88 18.35 20.15
CA SER A 137 9.57 17.32 21.13
C SER A 137 9.39 15.97 20.39
N SER A 138 9.52 14.85 21.09
CA SER A 138 9.11 13.55 20.53
C SER A 138 7.65 13.54 20.11
N ASN A 139 6.82 14.30 20.82
CA ASN A 139 5.38 14.33 20.63
C ASN A 139 4.96 14.95 19.28
N ASP A 140 5.74 15.90 18.74
CA ASP A 140 5.50 16.48 17.42
C ASP A 140 6.38 15.89 16.32
N THR A 141 7.55 15.32 16.65
CA THR A 141 8.45 14.71 15.64
C THR A 141 7.95 13.36 15.16
N PHE A 142 7.51 12.47 16.06
CA PHE A 142 7.08 11.14 15.64
C PHE A 142 5.86 11.17 14.72
N PRO A 143 4.75 11.89 15.03
CA PRO A 143 3.64 12.03 14.08
C PRO A 143 4.04 12.70 12.77
N THR A 144 5.00 13.62 12.78
CA THR A 144 5.56 14.21 11.55
C THR A 144 6.28 13.15 10.71
N ALA A 145 7.12 12.31 11.33
CA ALA A 145 7.77 11.19 10.64
C ALA A 145 6.75 10.18 10.08
N MET A 146 5.66 9.91 10.82
CA MET A 146 4.55 9.08 10.33
C MET A 146 3.95 9.65 9.04
N HIS A 147 3.64 10.95 9.01
CA HIS A 147 3.06 11.61 7.85
C HIS A 147 4.01 11.62 6.65
N ILE A 148 5.28 12.00 6.85
CA ILE A 148 6.30 12.00 5.78
C ILE A 148 6.44 10.60 5.19
N SER A 149 6.60 9.57 6.03
CA SER A 149 6.76 8.19 5.56
C SER A 149 5.51 7.66 4.86
N ALA A 150 4.31 7.99 5.34
CA ALA A 150 3.05 7.59 4.74
C ALA A 150 2.85 8.21 3.34
N VAL A 151 3.13 9.51 3.20
CA VAL A 151 3.07 10.22 1.89
C VAL A 151 4.03 9.58 0.90
N ILE A 152 5.28 9.35 1.29
CA ILE A 152 6.30 8.72 0.43
C ILE A 152 5.87 7.29 0.05
N ALA A 153 5.36 6.49 1.00
CA ALA A 153 4.90 5.13 0.73
C ALA A 153 3.74 5.09 -0.28
N ILE A 154 2.81 6.03 -0.19
CA ILE A 154 1.68 6.10 -1.13
C ILE A 154 2.12 6.65 -2.49
N GLU A 155 2.76 7.84 -2.51
CA GLU A 155 3.03 8.56 -3.76
C GLU A 155 4.19 7.99 -4.56
N ASP A 156 5.24 7.48 -3.88
CA ASP A 156 6.45 7.01 -4.57
C ASP A 156 6.50 5.49 -4.75
N LYS A 157 5.58 4.73 -4.12
CA LYS A 157 5.56 3.27 -4.21
C LYS A 157 4.21 2.71 -4.64
N LEU A 158 3.14 2.98 -3.88
CA LEU A 158 1.84 2.35 -4.13
C LEU A 158 1.18 2.89 -5.40
N LEU A 159 1.11 4.20 -5.59
CA LEU A 159 0.53 4.80 -6.79
C LEU A 159 1.26 4.37 -8.07
N PRO A 160 2.60 4.40 -8.16
CA PRO A 160 3.31 3.89 -9.34
C PRO A 160 3.06 2.41 -9.61
N ALA A 161 2.91 1.57 -8.57
CA ALA A 161 2.59 0.16 -8.74
C ALA A 161 1.19 -0.03 -9.36
N ILE A 162 0.20 0.75 -8.91
CA ILE A 162 -1.15 0.73 -9.46
C ILE A 162 -1.14 1.21 -10.92
N GLU A 163 -0.45 2.30 -11.22
CA GLU A 163 -0.33 2.85 -12.58
C GLU A 163 0.33 1.87 -13.56
N LEU A 164 1.32 1.12 -13.09
CA LEU A 164 1.95 0.05 -13.85
C LEU A 164 0.92 -1.02 -14.26
N LEU A 165 0.11 -1.49 -13.32
CA LEU A 165 -0.91 -2.52 -13.59
C LEU A 165 -2.05 -1.99 -14.46
N ILE A 166 -2.46 -0.72 -14.27
CA ILE A 166 -3.42 -0.03 -15.16
C ILE A 166 -2.92 -0.04 -16.59
N SER A 167 -1.65 0.29 -16.83
CA SER A 167 -1.04 0.29 -18.16
C SER A 167 -1.05 -1.10 -18.80
N THR A 168 -0.79 -2.15 -18.01
CA THR A 168 -0.86 -3.54 -18.46
C THR A 168 -2.30 -3.93 -18.85
N PHE A 169 -3.28 -3.61 -18.02
CA PHE A 169 -4.68 -3.91 -18.32
C PHE A 169 -5.18 -3.14 -19.55
N LYS A 170 -4.76 -1.90 -19.74
CA LYS A 170 -5.10 -1.13 -20.95
C LYS A 170 -4.58 -1.83 -22.22
N ARG A 171 -3.34 -2.29 -22.21
CA ARG A 171 -2.78 -3.07 -23.33
C ARG A 171 -3.57 -4.37 -23.55
N LEU A 172 -3.86 -5.12 -22.49
CA LEU A 172 -4.64 -6.36 -22.58
C LEU A 172 -6.06 -6.13 -23.10
N GLU A 173 -6.70 -5.02 -22.71
CA GLU A 173 -8.01 -4.60 -23.20
C GLU A 173 -7.97 -4.38 -24.73
N GLU A 174 -6.97 -3.67 -25.23
CA GLU A 174 -6.76 -3.43 -26.68
C GLU A 174 -6.48 -4.73 -27.45
N GLU A 175 -5.62 -5.61 -26.92
CA GLU A 175 -5.24 -6.88 -27.54
C GLU A 175 -6.40 -7.91 -27.60
N ASN A 176 -7.39 -7.77 -26.71
CA ASN A 176 -8.52 -8.70 -26.60
C ASN A 176 -9.86 -8.09 -27.09
N GLU A 177 -9.81 -6.94 -27.79
CA GLU A 177 -11.00 -6.34 -28.39
C GLU A 177 -11.60 -7.30 -29.42
N GLY A 178 -12.93 -7.47 -29.40
CA GLY A 178 -13.64 -8.36 -30.31
C GLY A 178 -13.73 -9.82 -29.87
N ILE A 179 -13.08 -10.23 -28.79
CA ILE A 179 -13.24 -11.58 -28.24
C ILE A 179 -14.49 -11.62 -27.36
N VAL A 180 -15.53 -12.33 -27.81
CA VAL A 180 -16.79 -12.50 -27.08
C VAL A 180 -16.76 -13.77 -26.25
N LYS A 181 -17.22 -13.69 -25.01
CA LYS A 181 -17.28 -14.79 -24.04
C LYS A 181 -18.57 -14.76 -23.24
N SER A 182 -18.87 -15.83 -22.50
CA SER A 182 -19.94 -15.80 -21.52
C SER A 182 -19.61 -14.86 -20.38
N GLY A 183 -20.49 -13.93 -20.07
CA GLY A 183 -20.49 -13.23 -18.79
C GLY A 183 -20.92 -14.18 -17.67
N ARG A 184 -20.59 -13.84 -16.41
CA ARG A 184 -21.02 -14.62 -15.25
C ARG A 184 -21.47 -13.70 -14.12
N THR A 185 -22.64 -14.02 -13.55
CA THR A 185 -23.14 -13.45 -12.30
C THR A 185 -23.45 -14.59 -11.35
N HIS A 186 -23.15 -14.44 -10.06
CA HIS A 186 -23.29 -15.52 -9.07
C HIS A 186 -22.49 -16.81 -9.43
N LEU A 187 -21.42 -16.69 -10.23
CA LEU A 187 -20.69 -17.79 -10.87
C LEU A 187 -21.56 -18.65 -11.81
N GLN A 188 -22.75 -18.18 -12.17
CA GLN A 188 -23.62 -18.82 -13.15
C GLN A 188 -23.47 -18.15 -14.51
N ASP A 189 -23.74 -18.92 -15.59
CA ASP A 189 -23.72 -18.40 -16.94
C ASP A 189 -24.70 -17.23 -17.09
N ALA A 190 -24.25 -16.16 -17.74
CA ALA A 190 -25.04 -14.97 -18.02
C ALA A 190 -24.96 -14.59 -19.51
N THR A 191 -25.44 -13.41 -19.85
CA THR A 191 -25.37 -12.89 -21.21
C THR A 191 -23.95 -12.67 -21.67
N PRO A 192 -23.69 -12.64 -23.00
CA PRO A 192 -22.36 -12.41 -23.55
C PRO A 192 -21.77 -11.07 -23.12
N ILE A 193 -20.44 -11.04 -23.01
CA ILE A 193 -19.62 -9.84 -22.90
C ILE A 193 -18.38 -9.98 -23.78
N LYS A 194 -17.70 -8.87 -24.07
CA LYS A 194 -16.33 -8.92 -24.60
C LYS A 194 -15.34 -9.17 -23.47
N PHE A 195 -14.28 -9.92 -23.74
CA PHE A 195 -13.20 -10.09 -22.77
C PHE A 195 -12.51 -8.75 -22.46
N SER A 196 -12.39 -7.86 -23.44
CA SER A 196 -11.93 -6.49 -23.23
C SER A 196 -12.80 -5.71 -22.24
N GLN A 197 -14.11 -5.91 -22.23
CA GLN A 197 -15.03 -5.28 -21.27
C GLN A 197 -14.78 -5.80 -19.83
N GLU A 198 -14.53 -7.09 -19.66
CA GLU A 198 -14.17 -7.67 -18.35
C GLU A 198 -12.85 -7.06 -17.83
N ILE A 199 -11.81 -6.98 -18.67
CA ILE A 199 -10.54 -6.34 -18.35
C ILE A 199 -10.72 -4.85 -18.05
N SER A 200 -11.57 -4.15 -18.79
CA SER A 200 -11.86 -2.72 -18.55
C SER A 200 -12.45 -2.48 -17.15
N GLY A 201 -13.22 -3.43 -16.64
CA GLY A 201 -13.73 -3.41 -15.27
C GLY A 201 -12.60 -3.46 -14.24
N TRP A 202 -11.61 -4.34 -14.43
CA TRP A 202 -10.43 -4.42 -13.55
C TRP A 202 -9.60 -3.13 -13.61
N ARG A 203 -9.36 -2.61 -14.81
CA ARG A 203 -8.64 -1.33 -15.00
C ARG A 203 -9.35 -0.17 -14.31
N SER A 204 -10.66 -0.06 -14.51
CA SER A 204 -11.45 1.03 -13.94
C SER A 204 -11.46 1.03 -12.42
N SER A 205 -11.49 -0.15 -11.77
CA SER A 205 -11.35 -0.25 -10.31
C SER A 205 -10.02 0.38 -9.85
N LEU A 206 -8.91 0.01 -10.48
CA LEU A 206 -7.59 0.56 -10.13
C LEU A 206 -7.44 2.05 -10.41
N GLU A 207 -8.05 2.56 -11.48
CA GLU A 207 -8.08 4.00 -11.77
C GLU A 207 -8.82 4.75 -10.66
N ARG A 208 -9.94 4.20 -10.20
CA ARG A 208 -10.70 4.76 -9.07
C ARG A 208 -9.90 4.70 -7.76
N ASP A 209 -9.22 3.58 -7.49
CA ASP A 209 -8.35 3.43 -6.33
C ASP A 209 -7.24 4.48 -6.30
N ALA A 210 -6.60 4.72 -7.45
CA ALA A 210 -5.57 5.76 -7.56
C ALA A 210 -6.14 7.16 -7.25
N GLU A 211 -7.36 7.47 -7.69
CA GLU A 211 -8.04 8.73 -7.36
C GLU A 211 -8.32 8.83 -5.85
N LEU A 212 -8.81 7.76 -5.22
CA LEU A 212 -9.09 7.72 -3.79
C LEU A 212 -7.82 7.90 -2.96
N LEU A 213 -6.72 7.26 -3.36
CA LEU A 213 -5.42 7.42 -2.70
C LEU A 213 -4.88 8.85 -2.84
N ARG A 214 -4.96 9.47 -4.03
CA ARG A 214 -4.58 10.88 -4.23
C ARG A 214 -5.43 11.86 -3.42
N LEU A 215 -6.69 11.52 -3.17
CA LEU A 215 -7.54 12.31 -2.28
C LEU A 215 -7.12 12.12 -0.82
N ALA A 216 -6.90 10.88 -0.40
CA ALA A 216 -6.64 10.51 0.98
C ALA A 216 -5.23 10.93 1.47
N VAL A 217 -4.27 11.09 0.58
CA VAL A 217 -2.92 11.54 0.95
C VAL A 217 -2.86 13.03 1.31
N LYS A 218 -3.80 13.85 0.82
CA LYS A 218 -3.77 15.30 1.03
C LYS A 218 -3.67 15.73 2.49
N PRO A 219 -4.50 15.21 3.43
CA PRO A 219 -4.39 15.60 4.84
C PRO A 219 -3.05 15.16 5.47
N LEU A 220 -2.39 14.12 4.94
CA LEU A 220 -1.08 13.66 5.43
C LEU A 220 0.05 14.67 5.13
N HIS A 221 -0.16 15.65 4.25
CA HIS A 221 0.81 16.71 4.03
C HIS A 221 0.86 17.74 5.18
N GLU A 222 -0.10 17.71 6.12
CA GLU A 222 -0.13 18.60 7.27
C GLU A 222 0.75 18.03 8.40
N LEU A 223 1.78 18.80 8.81
CA LEU A 223 2.79 18.34 9.75
C LEU A 223 2.53 18.87 11.17
N ALA A 224 2.64 17.96 12.17
CA ALA A 224 2.53 18.29 13.58
C ALA A 224 3.72 19.11 14.12
N LEU A 225 4.87 19.07 13.44
CA LEU A 225 6.12 19.68 13.89
C LEU A 225 5.97 21.18 14.19
N GLY A 226 6.50 21.60 15.33
CA GLY A 226 6.31 22.94 15.88
C GLY A 226 5.25 23.02 16.98
N GLY A 227 4.43 21.97 17.19
CA GLY A 227 3.53 21.86 18.33
C GLY A 227 4.25 21.59 19.65
N THR A 228 5.43 21.02 19.57
CA THR A 228 6.28 20.60 20.71
C THR A 228 5.54 19.66 21.67
N ALA A 229 5.60 19.91 22.98
CA ALA A 229 5.16 18.94 24.00
C ALA A 229 3.65 18.65 24.00
N VAL A 230 2.81 19.70 23.83
CA VAL A 230 1.34 19.61 23.99
C VAL A 230 0.57 20.41 22.92
N GLY A 231 1.24 20.96 21.94
CA GLY A 231 0.60 21.74 20.85
C GLY A 231 0.77 23.26 20.95
N THR A 232 1.34 23.76 22.04
CA THR A 232 1.52 25.21 22.29
C THR A 232 2.75 25.82 21.62
N GLY A 233 3.67 24.98 21.10
CA GLY A 233 4.93 25.44 20.52
C GLY A 233 5.96 25.92 21.54
N LEU A 234 5.90 25.44 22.78
CA LEU A 234 6.83 25.81 23.84
C LEU A 234 8.29 25.61 23.39
N ASN A 235 9.13 26.64 23.57
CA ASN A 235 10.55 26.70 23.19
C ASN A 235 10.85 26.71 21.68
N ALA A 236 9.86 26.59 20.80
CA ALA A 236 10.05 26.81 19.37
C ALA A 236 10.04 28.31 19.05
N PRO A 237 10.92 28.82 18.20
CA PRO A 237 10.88 30.23 17.79
C PRO A 237 9.66 30.47 16.86
N LYS A 238 9.19 31.71 16.85
CA LYS A 238 8.10 32.13 15.95
C LYS A 238 8.48 31.85 14.50
N GLY A 239 7.57 31.22 13.75
CA GLY A 239 7.77 30.87 12.34
C GLY A 239 8.46 29.51 12.11
N PHE A 240 8.84 28.80 13.17
CA PHE A 240 9.49 27.49 13.05
C PHE A 240 8.59 26.46 12.35
N SER A 241 7.31 26.40 12.71
CA SER A 241 6.35 25.45 12.15
C SER A 241 6.21 25.58 10.63
N GLU A 242 6.09 26.80 10.15
CA GLU A 242 5.94 27.11 8.73
C GLU A 242 7.25 26.86 7.98
N LEU A 243 8.37 27.31 8.54
CA LEU A 243 9.67 27.19 7.89
C LEU A 243 10.12 25.74 7.80
N VAL A 244 9.93 24.92 8.86
CA VAL A 244 10.31 23.52 8.82
C VAL A 244 9.49 22.74 7.80
N ALA A 245 8.19 23.03 7.66
CA ALA A 245 7.36 22.40 6.63
C ALA A 245 7.84 22.75 5.21
N GLN A 246 8.22 24.01 4.96
CA GLN A 246 8.85 24.43 3.70
C GLN A 246 10.17 23.71 3.42
N LYS A 247 10.98 23.46 4.46
CA LYS A 247 12.22 22.68 4.30
C LYS A 247 11.94 21.21 3.99
N VAL A 248 10.89 20.62 4.59
CA VAL A 248 10.45 19.24 4.23
C VAL A 248 9.97 19.20 2.78
N GLU A 249 9.17 20.18 2.34
CA GLU A 249 8.76 20.33 0.94
C GLU A 249 9.98 20.43 0.01
N LEU A 250 10.95 21.26 0.33
CA LEU A 250 12.19 21.41 -0.45
C LEU A 250 12.96 20.08 -0.59
N LEU A 251 13.05 19.30 0.49
CA LEU A 251 13.82 18.05 0.54
C LEU A 251 13.10 16.89 -0.17
N THR A 252 11.76 16.91 -0.20
CA THR A 252 10.95 15.80 -0.72
C THR A 252 10.32 16.09 -2.07
N GLY A 253 10.20 17.35 -2.46
CA GLY A 253 9.42 17.78 -3.63
C GLY A 253 7.91 17.60 -3.47
N LYS A 254 7.41 17.39 -2.24
CA LYS A 254 6.00 17.13 -1.92
C LYS A 254 5.43 18.30 -1.12
N PRO A 255 4.15 18.71 -1.33
CA PRO A 255 3.59 19.96 -0.82
C PRO A 255 3.24 19.89 0.68
N PHE A 256 4.23 19.61 1.52
CA PHE A 256 4.06 19.61 2.97
C PHE A 256 3.83 21.02 3.52
N VAL A 257 2.88 21.11 4.44
CA VAL A 257 2.50 22.35 5.13
C VAL A 257 2.43 22.12 6.64
N THR A 258 2.43 23.20 7.40
CA THR A 258 2.21 23.09 8.85
C THR A 258 0.74 22.82 9.14
N ALA A 259 0.45 21.87 10.05
CA ALA A 259 -0.92 21.57 10.45
C ALA A 259 -1.59 22.81 11.08
N PRO A 260 -2.84 23.10 10.71
CA PRO A 260 -3.54 24.30 11.18
C PRO A 260 -3.86 24.28 12.67
N ASN A 261 -3.95 23.09 13.26
CA ASN A 261 -4.20 22.89 14.69
C ASN A 261 -3.26 21.83 15.26
N LYS A 262 -2.27 22.26 16.04
CA LYS A 262 -1.27 21.37 16.65
C LYS A 262 -1.84 20.49 17.75
N PHE A 263 -2.90 20.89 18.42
CA PHE A 263 -3.58 20.06 19.44
C PHE A 263 -4.27 18.87 18.80
N HIS A 264 -4.88 19.06 17.64
CA HIS A 264 -5.43 17.99 16.81
C HIS A 264 -4.32 17.04 16.34
N SER A 265 -3.28 17.57 15.70
CA SER A 265 -2.25 16.75 15.04
C SER A 265 -1.39 15.92 16.00
N LEU A 266 -1.31 16.29 17.30
CA LEU A 266 -0.62 15.49 18.32
C LEU A 266 -1.50 14.31 18.81
N THR A 267 -2.81 14.46 18.86
CA THR A 267 -3.73 13.49 19.44
C THR A 267 -4.51 12.68 18.40
N SER A 268 -5.01 13.28 17.37
CA SER A 268 -5.75 12.57 16.31
C SER A 268 -4.82 11.92 15.31
N LYS A 269 -5.27 10.80 14.75
CA LYS A 269 -4.61 10.06 13.65
C LYS A 269 -5.63 9.69 12.59
N ASP A 270 -6.68 10.50 12.47
CA ASP A 270 -7.77 10.31 11.52
C ASP A 270 -7.30 10.39 10.06
N GLU A 271 -6.26 11.17 9.75
CA GLU A 271 -5.66 11.23 8.42
C GLU A 271 -5.06 9.88 8.03
N LEU A 272 -4.40 9.18 8.96
CA LEU A 272 -3.88 7.83 8.74
C LEU A 272 -5.01 6.81 8.57
N VAL A 273 -6.07 6.92 9.34
CA VAL A 273 -7.24 6.04 9.21
C VAL A 273 -7.90 6.22 7.84
N PHE A 274 -8.09 7.47 7.42
CA PHE A 274 -8.67 7.78 6.11
C PHE A 274 -7.80 7.25 4.96
N ALA A 275 -6.51 7.49 5.01
CA ALA A 275 -5.57 7.01 3.99
C ALA A 275 -5.46 5.48 3.98
N HIS A 276 -5.46 4.82 5.17
CA HIS A 276 -5.46 3.36 5.24
C HIS A 276 -6.77 2.77 4.72
N GLY A 277 -7.89 3.46 4.91
CA GLY A 277 -9.17 3.09 4.29
C GLY A 277 -9.10 3.05 2.77
N ALA A 278 -8.40 3.99 2.13
CA ALA A 278 -8.14 3.96 0.70
C ALA A 278 -7.20 2.81 0.28
N ILE A 279 -6.15 2.54 1.06
CA ILE A 279 -5.27 1.36 0.86
C ILE A 279 -6.09 0.06 0.95
N LYS A 280 -7.00 -0.03 1.92
CA LYS A 280 -7.89 -1.18 2.06
C LYS A 280 -8.84 -1.33 0.85
N ALA A 281 -9.39 -0.23 0.31
CA ALA A 281 -10.22 -0.29 -0.90
C ALA A 281 -9.44 -0.90 -2.07
N THR A 282 -8.21 -0.46 -2.30
CA THR A 282 -7.31 -1.04 -3.30
C THR A 282 -7.05 -2.54 -3.04
N ALA A 283 -6.86 -2.94 -1.79
CA ALA A 283 -6.69 -4.36 -1.44
C ALA A 283 -7.95 -5.20 -1.75
N CYS A 284 -9.14 -4.65 -1.54
CA CYS A 284 -10.40 -5.32 -1.90
C CYS A 284 -10.52 -5.53 -3.41
N ASP A 285 -10.19 -4.52 -4.21
CA ASP A 285 -10.25 -4.63 -5.67
C ASP A 285 -9.16 -5.56 -6.21
N MET A 286 -7.95 -5.51 -5.65
CA MET A 286 -6.90 -6.48 -6.00
C MET A 286 -7.28 -7.92 -5.66
N MET A 287 -7.97 -8.15 -4.53
CA MET A 287 -8.51 -9.49 -4.20
C MET A 287 -9.54 -9.95 -5.23
N LYS A 288 -10.44 -9.07 -5.65
CA LYS A 288 -11.45 -9.35 -6.69
C LYS A 288 -10.77 -9.67 -8.01
N ILE A 289 -9.82 -8.86 -8.47
CA ILE A 289 -9.08 -9.06 -9.72
C ILE A 289 -8.33 -10.39 -9.71
N ALA A 290 -7.57 -10.65 -8.64
CA ALA A 290 -6.82 -11.89 -8.49
C ALA A 290 -7.73 -13.14 -8.48
N ASN A 291 -8.91 -13.05 -7.86
CA ASN A 291 -9.88 -14.13 -7.88
C ASN A 291 -10.49 -14.35 -9.27
N ASP A 292 -10.83 -13.31 -10.00
CA ASP A 292 -11.32 -13.43 -11.38
C ASP A 292 -10.27 -14.11 -12.28
N VAL A 293 -9.04 -13.62 -12.24
CA VAL A 293 -7.93 -14.21 -13.03
C VAL A 293 -7.72 -15.66 -12.67
N ARG A 294 -7.72 -16.02 -11.39
CA ARG A 294 -7.58 -17.40 -10.92
C ARG A 294 -8.72 -18.30 -11.37
N TRP A 295 -9.96 -17.80 -11.32
CA TRP A 295 -11.13 -18.53 -11.81
C TRP A 295 -11.08 -18.76 -13.32
N LEU A 296 -10.79 -17.73 -14.09
CA LEU A 296 -10.71 -17.80 -15.55
C LEU A 296 -9.60 -18.77 -16.02
N ALA A 297 -8.48 -18.84 -15.28
CA ALA A 297 -7.36 -19.72 -15.56
C ALA A 297 -7.53 -21.16 -14.99
N SER A 298 -8.61 -21.44 -14.26
CA SER A 298 -8.80 -22.72 -13.57
C SER A 298 -8.87 -23.89 -14.54
N GLY A 299 -8.32 -25.03 -14.14
CA GLY A 299 -8.35 -26.26 -14.94
C GLY A 299 -6.95 -26.87 -15.09
N PRO A 300 -6.44 -27.05 -16.32
CA PRO A 300 -6.89 -26.50 -17.61
C PRO A 300 -8.06 -27.20 -18.32
N ARG A 301 -8.39 -28.46 -17.93
CA ARG A 301 -9.44 -29.22 -18.61
C ARG A 301 -10.78 -29.25 -17.88
N ASP A 302 -10.76 -29.42 -16.55
CA ASP A 302 -11.95 -29.58 -15.71
C ASP A 302 -12.42 -28.27 -15.06
N GLY A 303 -11.76 -27.13 -15.34
CA GLY A 303 -12.14 -25.81 -14.91
C GLY A 303 -12.61 -24.92 -16.05
N LEU A 304 -12.64 -23.61 -15.82
CA LEU A 304 -13.07 -22.63 -16.83
C LEU A 304 -12.11 -22.59 -18.03
N GLY A 305 -10.80 -22.53 -17.77
CA GLY A 305 -9.75 -22.58 -18.79
C GLY A 305 -9.88 -21.51 -19.89
N GLU A 306 -10.47 -20.35 -19.59
CA GLU A 306 -10.74 -19.30 -20.58
C GLU A 306 -9.55 -18.39 -20.83
N ILE A 307 -8.58 -18.38 -19.89
CA ILE A 307 -7.31 -17.68 -20.06
C ILE A 307 -6.13 -18.58 -19.71
N HIS A 308 -4.96 -18.25 -20.25
CA HIS A 308 -3.68 -18.75 -19.80
C HIS A 308 -2.95 -17.68 -19.01
N ILE A 309 -2.22 -18.07 -17.98
CA ILE A 309 -1.32 -17.25 -17.18
C ILE A 309 0.08 -17.86 -17.20
N PRO A 310 1.14 -17.06 -16.95
CA PRO A 310 2.52 -17.58 -16.91
C PRO A 310 2.71 -18.71 -15.90
N GLU A 311 3.52 -19.68 -16.28
CA GLU A 311 3.98 -20.77 -15.43
C GLU A 311 5.28 -20.35 -14.74
N ASN A 312 5.24 -20.07 -13.45
CA ASN A 312 6.40 -19.51 -12.73
C ASN A 312 7.19 -20.56 -11.95
N GLU A 313 6.51 -21.61 -11.45
CA GLU A 313 7.12 -22.70 -10.68
C GLU A 313 6.28 -23.98 -10.73
N PRO A 314 6.88 -25.15 -10.43
CA PRO A 314 6.11 -26.40 -10.29
C PRO A 314 5.07 -26.28 -9.18
N GLY A 315 3.81 -26.62 -9.49
CA GLY A 315 2.66 -26.44 -8.58
C GLY A 315 2.40 -27.60 -7.63
N SER A 316 3.13 -28.72 -7.73
CA SER A 316 2.88 -29.89 -6.89
C SER A 316 4.11 -30.80 -6.78
N SER A 317 4.33 -31.36 -5.59
CA SER A 317 5.37 -32.37 -5.35
C SER A 317 5.01 -33.75 -5.82
N ILE A 318 3.71 -34.02 -6.07
CA ILE A 318 3.21 -35.39 -6.42
C ILE A 318 2.40 -35.45 -7.73
N MET A 319 2.05 -34.29 -8.31
CA MET A 319 1.30 -34.19 -9.57
C MET A 319 2.17 -33.49 -10.63
N PRO A 320 2.95 -34.23 -11.43
CA PRO A 320 3.83 -33.66 -12.44
C PRO A 320 3.06 -32.80 -13.46
N GLY A 321 3.56 -31.63 -13.78
CA GLY A 321 2.94 -30.72 -14.75
C GLY A 321 1.77 -29.88 -14.21
N LYS A 322 1.44 -29.98 -12.92
CA LYS A 322 0.46 -29.09 -12.29
C LYS A 322 1.08 -27.71 -12.06
N VAL A 323 0.40 -26.68 -12.53
CA VAL A 323 0.77 -25.27 -12.30
C VAL A 323 -0.35 -24.57 -11.53
N ASN A 324 0.02 -23.82 -10.49
CA ASN A 324 -0.94 -23.10 -9.65
C ASN A 324 -0.93 -21.60 -9.96
N PRO A 325 -2.02 -20.88 -9.71
CA PRO A 325 -2.10 -19.43 -9.88
C PRO A 325 -1.46 -18.68 -8.69
N THR A 326 -0.18 -18.95 -8.41
CA THR A 326 0.51 -18.56 -7.16
C THR A 326 0.59 -17.06 -6.95
N GLN A 327 0.70 -16.28 -8.02
CA GLN A 327 0.67 -14.81 -7.91
C GLN A 327 -0.69 -14.29 -7.45
N CYS A 328 -1.78 -14.91 -7.91
CA CYS A 328 -3.12 -14.59 -7.43
C CYS A 328 -3.30 -14.95 -5.95
N GLU A 329 -2.74 -16.08 -5.52
CA GLU A 329 -2.78 -16.51 -4.12
C GLU A 329 -2.00 -15.53 -3.23
N ALA A 330 -0.81 -15.12 -3.64
CA ALA A 330 0.00 -14.14 -2.92
C ALA A 330 -0.75 -12.81 -2.74
N VAL A 331 -1.35 -12.28 -3.81
CA VAL A 331 -2.14 -11.04 -3.76
C VAL A 331 -3.31 -11.16 -2.77
N THR A 332 -4.04 -12.27 -2.80
CA THR A 332 -5.20 -12.45 -1.88
C THR A 332 -4.76 -12.55 -0.43
N MET A 333 -3.61 -13.18 -0.12
CA MET A 333 -3.05 -13.20 1.23
C MET A 333 -2.60 -11.79 1.70
N VAL A 334 -1.96 -11.02 0.83
CA VAL A 334 -1.59 -9.63 1.14
C VAL A 334 -2.84 -8.78 1.40
N ALA A 335 -3.89 -8.93 0.59
CA ALA A 335 -5.15 -8.22 0.81
C ALA A 335 -5.77 -8.54 2.19
N VAL A 336 -5.77 -9.80 2.61
CA VAL A 336 -6.22 -10.20 3.96
C VAL A 336 -5.39 -9.50 5.05
N GLN A 337 -4.06 -9.45 4.89
CA GLN A 337 -3.17 -8.78 5.85
C GLN A 337 -3.48 -7.28 5.94
N VAL A 338 -3.69 -6.61 4.81
CA VAL A 338 -4.06 -5.19 4.76
C VAL A 338 -5.40 -4.93 5.49
N MET A 339 -6.40 -5.79 5.29
CA MET A 339 -7.68 -5.70 5.98
C MET A 339 -7.54 -5.86 7.50
N GLY A 340 -6.67 -6.78 7.95
CA GLY A 340 -6.36 -6.95 9.36
C GLY A 340 -5.65 -5.73 9.96
N ASN A 341 -4.70 -5.18 9.24
CA ASN A 341 -3.97 -3.98 9.64
C ASN A 341 -4.87 -2.75 9.75
N ASP A 342 -5.92 -2.64 8.93
CA ASP A 342 -6.90 -1.55 8.98
C ASP A 342 -7.59 -1.47 10.35
N VAL A 343 -7.94 -2.61 10.92
CA VAL A 343 -8.50 -2.68 12.27
C VAL A 343 -7.49 -2.16 13.30
N ALA A 344 -6.22 -2.58 13.19
CA ALA A 344 -5.17 -2.14 14.11
C ALA A 344 -4.94 -0.61 14.03
N VAL A 345 -4.90 -0.04 12.82
CA VAL A 345 -4.75 1.41 12.60
C VAL A 345 -5.93 2.18 13.19
N GLY A 346 -7.16 1.74 12.93
CA GLY A 346 -8.37 2.39 13.44
C GLY A 346 -8.45 2.34 14.97
N MET A 347 -8.16 1.18 15.57
CA MET A 347 -8.14 1.04 17.04
C MET A 347 -7.05 1.90 17.67
N ALA A 348 -5.84 1.92 17.12
CA ALA A 348 -4.74 2.76 17.62
C ALA A 348 -5.09 4.26 17.52
N ALA A 349 -5.70 4.70 16.44
CA ALA A 349 -6.12 6.09 16.27
C ALA A 349 -7.18 6.52 17.29
N SER A 350 -8.07 5.61 17.72
CA SER A 350 -9.12 5.90 18.70
C SER A 350 -8.62 6.10 20.14
N GLN A 351 -7.33 5.84 20.42
CA GLN A 351 -6.75 5.81 21.77
C GLN A 351 -6.02 7.11 22.17
N GLY A 352 -6.25 8.23 21.47
CA GLY A 352 -5.75 9.54 21.89
C GLY A 352 -6.40 9.99 23.20
N ASN A 353 -5.58 10.44 24.17
CA ASN A 353 -6.05 10.94 25.46
C ASN A 353 -5.47 12.33 25.69
N PHE A 354 -6.34 13.33 25.87
CA PHE A 354 -5.96 14.73 26.02
C PHE A 354 -5.03 15.17 24.89
N GLU A 355 -3.81 15.58 25.14
CA GLU A 355 -2.91 16.23 24.19
C GLU A 355 -1.97 15.26 23.47
N LEU A 356 -2.13 13.92 23.61
CA LEU A 356 -1.27 12.94 22.93
C LEU A 356 -1.93 11.61 22.64
N ASN A 357 -1.65 11.04 21.49
CA ASN A 357 -1.88 9.62 21.19
C ASN A 357 -0.60 8.83 21.53
N VAL A 358 -0.76 7.75 22.31
CA VAL A 358 0.37 6.88 22.69
C VAL A 358 0.29 5.47 22.10
N PHE A 359 -0.30 5.36 20.90
CA PHE A 359 -0.37 4.15 20.07
C PHE A 359 0.29 4.38 18.68
N MET A 360 1.11 5.43 18.57
CA MET A 360 1.68 5.84 17.30
C MET A 360 2.60 4.79 16.65
N PRO A 361 3.49 4.09 17.37
CA PRO A 361 4.35 3.08 16.75
C PRO A 361 3.58 1.93 16.09
N VAL A 362 2.55 1.40 16.74
CA VAL A 362 1.73 0.32 16.15
C VAL A 362 0.90 0.80 14.97
N ALA A 363 0.39 2.04 15.01
CA ALA A 363 -0.32 2.64 13.88
C ALA A 363 0.61 2.80 12.66
N ALA A 364 1.81 3.35 12.86
CA ALA A 364 2.82 3.51 11.82
C ALA A 364 3.24 2.17 11.20
N TYR A 365 3.52 1.16 12.05
CA TYR A 365 3.93 -0.17 11.61
C TYR A 365 2.89 -0.82 10.68
N ASN A 366 1.62 -0.87 11.12
CA ASN A 366 0.55 -1.49 10.34
C ASN A 366 0.25 -0.72 9.04
N PHE A 367 0.28 0.62 9.10
CA PHE A 367 0.08 1.46 7.92
C PHE A 367 1.16 1.22 6.87
N LEU A 368 2.41 1.31 7.25
CA LEU A 368 3.55 1.19 6.33
C LEU A 368 3.71 -0.24 5.81
N GLN A 369 3.45 -1.25 6.64
CA GLN A 369 3.41 -2.64 6.20
C GLN A 369 2.35 -2.83 5.10
N SER A 370 1.15 -2.28 5.28
CA SER A 370 0.06 -2.38 4.30
C SER A 370 0.44 -1.72 2.97
N ALA A 371 0.93 -0.49 3.01
CA ALA A 371 1.31 0.24 1.79
C ALA A 371 2.43 -0.47 1.02
N ARG A 372 3.46 -0.95 1.74
CA ARG A 372 4.60 -1.65 1.16
C ARG A 372 4.21 -2.99 0.57
N LEU A 373 3.55 -3.86 1.36
CA LEU A 373 3.17 -5.20 0.88
C LEU A 373 2.22 -5.12 -0.32
N LEU A 374 1.26 -4.19 -0.31
CA LEU A 374 0.32 -4.04 -1.41
C LEU A 374 1.02 -3.56 -2.68
N ALA A 375 1.92 -2.57 -2.57
CA ALA A 375 2.71 -2.10 -3.71
C ALA A 375 3.58 -3.22 -4.31
N GLU A 376 4.29 -3.96 -3.47
CA GLU A 376 5.13 -5.09 -3.89
C GLU A 376 4.30 -6.22 -4.52
N ALA A 377 3.14 -6.55 -3.94
CA ALA A 377 2.24 -7.57 -4.48
C ALA A 377 1.67 -7.18 -5.86
N ILE A 378 1.29 -5.91 -6.04
CA ILE A 378 0.80 -5.39 -7.33
C ILE A 378 1.91 -5.50 -8.39
N VAL A 379 3.12 -5.08 -8.09
CA VAL A 379 4.27 -5.18 -9.01
C VAL A 379 4.59 -6.64 -9.34
N SER A 380 4.61 -7.51 -8.32
CA SER A 380 4.84 -8.95 -8.53
C SER A 380 3.76 -9.59 -9.40
N PHE A 381 2.49 -9.31 -9.11
CA PHE A 381 1.36 -9.77 -9.91
C PHE A 381 1.42 -9.24 -11.34
N ASN A 382 1.73 -7.97 -11.52
CA ASN A 382 1.90 -7.38 -12.85
C ASN A 382 2.96 -8.14 -13.65
N ASN A 383 4.17 -8.26 -13.09
CA ASN A 383 5.34 -8.75 -13.83
C ASN A 383 5.31 -10.27 -14.08
N ASN A 384 4.72 -11.03 -13.15
CA ASN A 384 4.75 -12.49 -13.17
C ASN A 384 3.39 -13.14 -13.50
N CYS A 385 2.33 -12.35 -13.66
CA CYS A 385 1.00 -12.87 -14.03
C CYS A 385 0.34 -12.02 -15.11
N ALA A 386 0.00 -10.75 -14.81
CA ALA A 386 -0.85 -9.93 -15.67
C ALA A 386 -0.28 -9.70 -17.06
N VAL A 387 1.01 -9.40 -17.19
CA VAL A 387 1.67 -9.15 -18.49
C VAL A 387 1.59 -10.35 -19.45
N GLY A 388 1.42 -11.56 -18.94
CA GLY A 388 1.39 -12.79 -19.71
C GLY A 388 -0.01 -13.42 -19.84
N ILE A 389 -1.06 -12.72 -19.42
CA ILE A 389 -2.44 -13.20 -19.62
C ILE A 389 -2.74 -13.26 -21.13
N THR A 390 -3.24 -14.41 -21.60
CA THR A 390 -3.71 -14.61 -22.96
C THR A 390 -5.06 -15.30 -22.98
N ALA A 391 -5.93 -14.91 -23.92
CA ALA A 391 -7.24 -15.52 -24.09
C ALA A 391 -7.14 -16.92 -24.71
N ASN A 392 -7.81 -17.89 -24.13
CA ASN A 392 -8.09 -19.17 -24.77
C ASN A 392 -9.38 -19.03 -25.60
N LYS A 393 -9.20 -18.55 -26.82
CA LYS A 393 -10.32 -18.18 -27.72
C LYS A 393 -11.24 -19.37 -28.00
N ASP A 394 -10.67 -20.55 -28.20
CA ASP A 394 -11.45 -21.76 -28.49
C ASP A 394 -12.33 -22.14 -27.29
N LYS A 395 -11.80 -22.05 -26.07
CA LYS A 395 -12.55 -22.35 -24.86
C LYS A 395 -13.62 -21.29 -24.59
N MET A 396 -13.30 -20.00 -24.80
CA MET A 396 -14.29 -18.93 -24.70
C MET A 396 -15.42 -19.11 -25.68
N TYR A 397 -15.10 -19.40 -26.95
CA TYR A 397 -16.07 -19.69 -28.00
C TYR A 397 -16.95 -20.91 -27.64
N HIS A 398 -16.32 -22.03 -27.24
CA HIS A 398 -17.03 -23.24 -26.83
C HIS A 398 -18.00 -22.97 -25.66
N ASN A 399 -17.52 -22.32 -24.59
CA ASN A 399 -18.34 -22.01 -23.42
C ASN A 399 -19.52 -21.09 -23.79
N LEU A 400 -19.25 -20.05 -24.59
CA LEU A 400 -20.28 -19.13 -25.07
C LEU A 400 -21.38 -19.87 -25.81
N HIS A 401 -21.03 -20.68 -26.83
CA HIS A 401 -22.01 -21.33 -27.72
C HIS A 401 -22.76 -22.50 -27.06
N ASN A 402 -22.27 -23.01 -25.92
CA ASN A 402 -22.97 -23.98 -25.10
C ASN A 402 -23.83 -23.33 -23.99
N SER A 403 -23.74 -22.03 -23.80
CA SER A 403 -24.54 -21.33 -22.78
C SER A 403 -26.00 -21.27 -23.17
N LEU A 404 -26.87 -21.75 -22.28
CA LEU A 404 -28.32 -21.65 -22.47
C LEU A 404 -28.82 -20.20 -22.31
N MET A 405 -28.05 -19.32 -21.72
CA MET A 405 -28.40 -17.89 -21.53
C MET A 405 -28.40 -17.10 -22.84
N LEU A 406 -27.77 -17.64 -23.89
CA LEU A 406 -27.88 -17.11 -25.24
C LEU A 406 -29.34 -17.10 -25.78
N VAL A 407 -30.22 -17.87 -25.19
CA VAL A 407 -31.67 -17.84 -25.52
C VAL A 407 -32.27 -16.44 -25.40
N THR A 408 -31.66 -15.56 -24.61
CA THR A 408 -32.06 -14.14 -24.48
C THR A 408 -32.05 -13.42 -25.82
N ALA A 409 -31.17 -13.78 -26.76
CA ALA A 409 -31.15 -13.23 -28.11
C ALA A 409 -32.46 -13.51 -28.89
N LEU A 410 -33.19 -14.55 -28.54
CA LEU A 410 -34.44 -14.96 -29.18
C LEU A 410 -35.67 -14.19 -28.63
N ASN A 411 -35.56 -13.50 -27.52
CA ASN A 411 -36.69 -12.81 -26.86
C ASN A 411 -37.46 -11.85 -27.82
N PRO A 412 -36.80 -11.08 -28.71
CA PRO A 412 -37.48 -10.20 -29.64
C PRO A 412 -38.34 -10.96 -30.69
N TYR A 413 -38.02 -12.23 -30.94
CA TYR A 413 -38.62 -13.02 -32.01
C TYR A 413 -39.68 -14.01 -31.51
N ILE A 414 -39.48 -14.63 -30.37
CA ILE A 414 -40.35 -15.68 -29.82
C ILE A 414 -41.00 -15.32 -28.49
N GLY A 415 -40.59 -14.22 -27.88
CA GLY A 415 -41.05 -13.78 -26.58
C GLY A 415 -40.37 -14.51 -25.41
N TYR A 416 -40.38 -13.90 -24.22
CA TYR A 416 -39.69 -14.40 -23.02
C TYR A 416 -40.16 -15.81 -22.60
N GLU A 417 -41.48 -16.10 -22.62
CA GLU A 417 -41.98 -17.40 -22.19
C GLU A 417 -41.53 -18.55 -23.10
N ASN A 418 -41.53 -18.32 -24.42
CA ASN A 418 -41.08 -19.34 -25.37
C ASN A 418 -39.55 -19.49 -25.34
N ALA A 419 -38.80 -18.44 -25.14
CA ALA A 419 -37.36 -18.49 -24.87
C ALA A 419 -37.06 -19.31 -23.60
N ALA A 420 -37.82 -19.12 -22.52
CA ALA A 420 -37.67 -19.92 -21.30
C ALA A 420 -38.00 -21.39 -21.52
N LYS A 421 -39.04 -21.73 -22.34
CA LYS A 421 -39.36 -23.11 -22.72
C LYS A 421 -38.23 -23.75 -23.55
N THR A 422 -37.64 -22.98 -24.47
CA THR A 422 -36.51 -23.42 -25.31
C THR A 422 -35.30 -23.78 -24.45
N ALA A 423 -34.90 -22.86 -23.52
CA ALA A 423 -33.76 -23.14 -22.63
C ALA A 423 -34.01 -24.35 -21.70
N LYS A 424 -35.24 -24.48 -21.14
CA LYS A 424 -35.59 -25.63 -20.30
C LYS A 424 -35.58 -26.95 -21.05
N LYS A 425 -36.08 -26.95 -22.29
CA LYS A 425 -36.02 -28.14 -23.13
C LYS A 425 -34.58 -28.49 -23.49
N ALA A 426 -33.79 -27.52 -23.95
CA ALA A 426 -32.39 -27.73 -24.29
C ALA A 426 -31.60 -28.35 -23.11
N PHE A 427 -31.81 -27.81 -21.89
CA PHE A 427 -31.17 -28.33 -20.69
C PHE A 427 -31.63 -29.78 -20.35
N LYS A 428 -32.94 -29.99 -20.35
CA LYS A 428 -33.50 -31.29 -19.97
C LYS A 428 -33.11 -32.41 -20.92
N ASP A 429 -33.10 -32.11 -22.21
CA ASP A 429 -32.90 -33.14 -23.26
C ASP A 429 -31.43 -33.21 -23.71
N GLY A 430 -30.55 -32.33 -23.17
CA GLY A 430 -29.12 -32.29 -23.52
C GLY A 430 -28.85 -31.89 -24.97
N ILE A 431 -29.72 -31.09 -25.56
CA ILE A 431 -29.64 -30.62 -26.97
C ILE A 431 -29.33 -29.14 -27.05
N SER A 432 -28.97 -28.66 -28.24
CA SER A 432 -28.71 -27.23 -28.50
C SER A 432 -29.97 -26.40 -28.38
N LEU A 433 -29.78 -25.06 -28.18
CA LEU A 433 -30.89 -24.10 -28.24
C LEU A 433 -31.58 -24.11 -29.60
N LYS A 434 -30.82 -24.31 -30.68
CA LYS A 434 -31.37 -24.42 -32.02
C LYS A 434 -32.31 -25.63 -32.19
N GLU A 435 -31.83 -26.81 -31.83
CA GLU A 435 -32.64 -28.04 -31.87
C GLU A 435 -33.90 -27.90 -30.99
N ALA A 436 -33.76 -27.42 -29.77
CA ALA A 436 -34.90 -27.20 -28.88
C ALA A 436 -35.94 -26.20 -29.43
N CYS A 437 -35.47 -25.13 -30.03
CA CYS A 437 -36.35 -24.10 -30.61
C CYS A 437 -37.12 -24.61 -31.83
N VAL A 438 -36.44 -25.35 -32.70
CA VAL A 438 -37.05 -25.97 -33.88
C VAL A 438 -38.06 -27.06 -33.50
N GLU A 439 -37.70 -27.97 -32.56
CA GLU A 439 -38.61 -29.03 -32.07
C GLU A 439 -39.87 -28.48 -31.37
N LEU A 440 -39.75 -27.31 -30.72
CA LEU A 440 -40.91 -26.63 -30.13
C LEU A 440 -41.74 -25.85 -31.16
N GLY A 441 -41.27 -25.77 -32.40
CA GLY A 441 -41.95 -25.10 -33.49
C GLY A 441 -41.98 -23.54 -33.40
N PHE A 442 -41.03 -22.98 -32.62
CA PHE A 442 -41.00 -21.52 -32.47
C PHE A 442 -40.29 -20.79 -33.59
N LEU A 443 -39.23 -21.40 -34.18
CA LEU A 443 -38.53 -20.90 -35.36
C LEU A 443 -38.13 -22.09 -36.25
N THR A 444 -37.96 -21.81 -37.56
CA THR A 444 -37.28 -22.81 -38.45
C THR A 444 -35.76 -22.72 -38.20
N ALA A 445 -35.03 -23.76 -38.66
CA ALA A 445 -33.56 -23.79 -38.54
C ALA A 445 -32.90 -22.60 -39.24
N GLU A 446 -33.40 -22.24 -40.44
CA GLU A 446 -32.90 -21.12 -41.25
C GLU A 446 -33.16 -19.80 -40.51
N LYS A 447 -34.38 -19.62 -39.96
CA LYS A 447 -34.73 -18.40 -39.25
C LYS A 447 -33.97 -18.25 -37.93
N PHE A 448 -33.70 -19.38 -37.26
CA PHE A 448 -32.84 -19.36 -36.07
C PHE A 448 -31.43 -18.86 -36.43
N ASP A 449 -30.80 -19.40 -37.45
CA ASP A 449 -29.46 -18.98 -37.89
C ASP A 449 -29.41 -17.51 -38.35
N GLU A 450 -30.51 -17.01 -38.93
CA GLU A 450 -30.64 -15.59 -39.36
C GLU A 450 -30.67 -14.63 -38.17
N VAL A 451 -31.20 -15.02 -37.01
CA VAL A 451 -31.45 -14.10 -35.88
C VAL A 451 -30.56 -14.34 -34.66
N PHE A 452 -29.81 -15.42 -34.62
CA PHE A 452 -29.03 -15.82 -33.46
C PHE A 452 -27.55 -15.47 -33.62
N HIS A 453 -27.19 -14.29 -33.15
CA HIS A 453 -25.84 -13.72 -33.25
C HIS A 453 -25.35 -13.28 -31.87
N PRO A 454 -24.74 -14.17 -31.09
CA PRO A 454 -24.24 -13.85 -29.75
C PRO A 454 -23.28 -12.65 -29.72
N GLU A 455 -22.48 -12.48 -30.77
CA GLU A 455 -21.53 -11.38 -30.93
C GLU A 455 -22.19 -10.00 -31.07
N GLN A 456 -23.47 -9.95 -31.36
CA GLN A 456 -24.26 -8.70 -31.45
C GLN A 456 -24.94 -8.33 -30.14
N MET A 457 -24.79 -9.17 -29.11
CA MET A 457 -25.38 -8.93 -27.77
C MET A 457 -24.47 -8.10 -26.85
N VAL A 458 -23.28 -7.68 -27.31
CA VAL A 458 -22.23 -6.98 -26.54
C VAL A 458 -22.01 -5.56 -27.04
#